data_f7a63ef2b4896659278af408a694efde
#
_entry.id   f7a63ef2b4896659278af408a694efde
#
_cell.length_a   1.000
_cell.length_b   1.000
_cell.length_c   1.000
_cell.angle_alpha   90.00
_cell.angle_beta   90.00
_cell.angle_gamma   90.00
#
_symmetry.space_group_name_H-M   'P 1'
#
loop_
_entity.id
_entity.type
_entity.pdbx_description
1 polymer ?
#
loop_
_entity_poly.entity_id
_entity_poly.type
_entity_poly.pdbx_seq_one_letter_code
_entity_poly.pdbx_strand_id
1 'polypeptide(L)'
;QGCYHIILVEGKLFDEGVNEQRDGFDKISQENGNIDLFDGSQVSFEDIYDKLDDKVQGLLTPPDWSREKIVSEVGKDFGVSEEMLSHSNTRVTFGDTPTSVAKRALKNLQDKVVDETASLLSMKEAIAQLEPDSDDFRRKVDDLSWQFTASLKTVDMANLSQLVVRRAN
;
A
#
# COMPACT_ATOMS: atom_id res chain seq x y z
N GLN A 1 7.43 -24.62 17.59
CA GLN A 1 8.51 -23.66 17.86
C GLN A 1 8.58 -22.73 16.65
N GLY A 2 8.31 -21.45 16.83
CA GLY A 2 8.45 -20.45 15.77
C GLY A 2 9.93 -20.18 15.51
N CYS A 3 10.33 -20.21 14.23
CA CYS A 3 11.67 -19.75 13.82
C CYS A 3 11.57 -18.28 13.42
N TYR A 4 12.55 -17.48 13.82
CA TYR A 4 12.73 -16.11 13.36
C TYR A 4 13.87 -16.08 12.36
N HIS A 5 13.67 -15.41 11.26
CA HIS A 5 14.71 -15.18 10.26
C HIS A 5 15.10 -13.71 10.33
N ILE A 6 16.41 -13.48 10.43
CA ILE A 6 16.99 -12.13 10.37
C ILE A 6 17.75 -12.03 9.06
N ILE A 7 17.41 -11.04 8.24
CA ILE A 7 18.05 -10.78 6.96
C ILE A 7 18.75 -9.45 7.07
N LEU A 8 20.05 -9.47 6.85
CA LEU A 8 20.87 -8.26 6.82
C LEU A 8 21.07 -7.86 5.37
N VAL A 9 20.83 -6.59 5.09
CA VAL A 9 21.02 -5.99 3.77
C VAL A 9 22.11 -4.94 3.87
N GLU A 10 23.11 -5.03 3.02
CA GLU A 10 24.21 -4.09 2.94
C GLU A 10 24.38 -3.57 1.52
N GLY A 11 24.96 -2.41 1.35
CA GLY A 11 25.28 -1.85 0.04
C GLY A 11 25.49 -0.34 0.08
N LYS A 12 26.11 0.17 -0.98
CA LYS A 12 26.46 1.60 -1.09
C LYS A 12 25.26 2.55 -0.86
N LEU A 13 24.07 2.16 -1.29
CA LEU A 13 22.86 2.95 -1.08
C LEU A 13 22.60 3.21 0.41
N PHE A 14 22.79 2.20 1.25
CA PHE A 14 22.62 2.32 2.69
C PHE A 14 23.80 3.06 3.33
N ASP A 15 25.03 2.78 2.89
CA ASP A 15 26.23 3.40 3.46
C ASP A 15 26.31 4.90 3.17
N GLU A 16 25.91 5.31 1.95
CA GLU A 16 25.98 6.70 1.48
C GLU A 16 24.68 7.49 1.75
N GLY A 17 23.59 6.79 2.07
CA GLY A 17 22.28 7.38 2.29
C GLY A 17 21.93 7.60 3.76
N VAL A 18 22.75 7.16 4.71
CA VAL A 18 22.53 7.39 6.15
C VAL A 18 22.70 8.88 6.46
N ASN A 19 21.77 9.44 7.22
CA ASN A 19 21.85 10.81 7.68
C ASN A 19 23.00 11.01 8.70
N GLU A 20 23.35 12.26 9.00
CA GLU A 20 24.44 12.60 9.93
C GLU A 20 24.21 12.06 11.35
N GLN A 21 22.96 11.96 11.79
CA GLN A 21 22.57 11.45 13.10
C GLN A 21 22.55 9.92 13.18
N ARG A 22 22.60 9.23 12.04
CA ARG A 22 22.54 7.77 11.90
C ARG A 22 21.27 7.11 12.44
N ASP A 23 20.18 7.85 12.45
CA ASP A 23 18.85 7.38 12.87
C ASP A 23 17.86 7.26 11.69
N GLY A 24 18.29 7.60 10.47
CA GLY A 24 17.48 7.55 9.25
C GLY A 24 18.31 7.60 7.97
N PHE A 25 17.62 7.71 6.85
CA PHE A 25 18.21 7.77 5.52
C PHE A 25 17.66 9.00 4.78
N ASP A 26 18.56 9.83 4.24
CA ASP A 26 18.20 11.05 3.50
C ASP A 26 17.81 10.77 2.04
N LYS A 27 18.25 9.61 1.50
CA LYS A 27 18.08 9.27 0.08
C LYS A 27 17.09 8.12 -0.18
N ILE A 28 16.41 7.65 0.86
CA ILE A 28 15.45 6.53 0.76
C ILE A 28 14.12 7.02 1.34
N SER A 29 13.09 7.16 0.51
CA SER A 29 11.77 7.55 0.98
C SER A 29 11.08 6.38 1.70
N GLN A 30 10.16 6.67 2.62
CA GLN A 30 9.38 5.65 3.33
C GLN A 30 8.32 5.00 2.43
N GLU A 31 7.75 5.76 1.51
CA GLU A 31 6.62 5.33 0.67
C GLU A 31 6.87 5.57 -0.82
N ASN A 32 6.31 4.69 -1.66
CA ASN A 32 6.19 4.91 -3.10
C ASN A 32 5.17 6.02 -3.36
N GLY A 33 5.60 7.11 -3.97
CA GLY A 33 4.70 8.16 -4.44
C GLY A 33 5.00 9.56 -3.96
N ASN A 34 5.78 9.75 -2.91
CA ASN A 34 6.41 11.03 -2.60
C ASN A 34 7.76 11.13 -3.31
N ILE A 35 7.75 11.06 -4.62
CA ILE A 35 8.87 11.58 -5.40
C ILE A 35 8.76 13.09 -5.27
N ASP A 36 9.32 13.63 -4.22
CA ASP A 36 9.57 15.06 -4.16
C ASP A 36 10.53 15.35 -5.30
N LEU A 37 10.04 16.06 -6.31
CA LEU A 37 10.81 16.48 -7.51
C LEU A 37 12.11 17.22 -7.13
N PHE A 38 12.26 17.60 -5.87
CA PHE A 38 13.41 18.31 -5.32
C PHE A 38 14.33 17.43 -4.47
N ASP A 39 13.89 16.25 -4.01
CA ASP A 39 14.67 15.45 -3.05
C ASP A 39 15.55 14.35 -3.71
N GLY A 40 15.40 14.11 -5.00
CA GLY A 40 16.30 13.21 -5.75
C GLY A 40 16.30 11.75 -5.27
N SER A 41 15.42 11.35 -4.36
CA SER A 41 15.30 9.97 -3.92
C SER A 41 14.62 9.15 -5.02
N GLN A 42 15.40 8.26 -5.65
CA GLN A 42 14.93 7.39 -6.72
C GLN A 42 14.46 6.02 -6.23
N VAL A 43 14.60 5.74 -4.93
CA VAL A 43 14.33 4.42 -4.33
C VAL A 43 13.58 4.61 -3.02
N SER A 44 12.50 3.86 -2.82
CA SER A 44 11.78 3.81 -1.55
C SER A 44 12.13 2.55 -0.76
N PHE A 45 11.84 2.55 0.55
CA PHE A 45 11.91 1.33 1.35
C PHE A 45 10.94 0.27 0.83
N GLU A 46 9.82 0.66 0.29
CA GLU A 46 8.85 -0.26 -0.32
C GLU A 46 9.44 -1.00 -1.53
N ASP A 47 10.16 -0.29 -2.43
CA ASP A 47 10.88 -0.92 -3.55
C ASP A 47 11.94 -1.91 -3.08
N ILE A 48 12.64 -1.57 -2.00
CA ILE A 48 13.65 -2.43 -1.40
C ILE A 48 13.00 -3.69 -0.83
N TYR A 49 11.92 -3.53 -0.07
CA TYR A 49 11.17 -4.65 0.50
C TYR A 49 10.59 -5.56 -0.58
N ASP A 50 10.03 -5.02 -1.65
CA ASP A 50 9.51 -5.81 -2.77
C ASP A 50 10.58 -6.69 -3.40
N LYS A 51 11.75 -6.12 -3.64
CA LYS A 51 12.88 -6.85 -4.19
C LYS A 51 13.46 -7.90 -3.25
N LEU A 52 13.42 -7.63 -1.95
CA LEU A 52 13.89 -8.56 -0.94
C LEU A 52 12.89 -9.70 -0.73
N ASP A 53 11.61 -9.42 -0.70
CA ASP A 53 10.55 -10.41 -0.49
C ASP A 53 10.64 -11.53 -1.53
N ASP A 54 10.83 -11.21 -2.80
CA ASP A 54 10.96 -12.20 -3.86
C ASP A 54 12.12 -13.17 -3.60
N LYS A 55 13.27 -12.64 -3.16
CA LYS A 55 14.46 -13.45 -2.85
C LYS A 55 14.29 -14.27 -1.59
N VAL A 56 13.72 -13.66 -0.55
CA VAL A 56 13.49 -14.30 0.74
C VAL A 56 12.44 -15.40 0.61
N GLN A 57 11.37 -15.14 -0.10
CA GLN A 57 10.35 -16.16 -0.37
C GLN A 57 10.95 -17.34 -1.14
N GLY A 58 11.79 -17.10 -2.14
CA GLY A 58 12.47 -18.16 -2.88
C GLY A 58 13.39 -19.05 -2.03
N LEU A 59 13.92 -18.49 -0.91
CA LEU A 59 14.79 -19.23 0.01
C LEU A 59 14.03 -19.98 1.11
N LEU A 60 12.94 -19.42 1.56
CA LEU A 60 12.20 -19.90 2.75
C LEU A 60 10.93 -20.70 2.39
N THR A 61 10.44 -20.58 1.16
CA THR A 61 9.19 -21.21 0.75
C THR A 61 9.39 -22.68 0.46
N PRO A 62 8.67 -23.60 1.13
CA PRO A 62 8.68 -25.01 0.78
C PRO A 62 8.17 -25.24 -0.64
N PRO A 63 8.62 -26.32 -1.31
CA PRO A 63 8.22 -26.62 -2.70
C PRO A 63 6.71 -26.86 -2.89
N ASP A 64 6.01 -27.20 -1.82
CA ASP A 64 4.57 -27.50 -1.80
C ASP A 64 3.71 -26.30 -1.44
N TRP A 65 4.29 -25.15 -1.11
CA TRP A 65 3.56 -23.91 -0.87
C TRP A 65 3.27 -23.19 -2.18
N SER A 66 2.07 -22.66 -2.32
CA SER A 66 1.65 -21.87 -3.47
C SER A 66 0.88 -20.63 -3.01
N ARG A 67 1.36 -19.48 -3.45
CA ARG A 67 0.68 -18.18 -3.26
C ARG A 67 -0.72 -18.21 -3.88
N GLU A 68 -0.83 -18.78 -5.08
CA GLU A 68 -2.08 -18.85 -5.85
C GLU A 68 -3.15 -19.63 -5.10
N LYS A 69 -2.76 -20.69 -4.37
CA LYS A 69 -3.67 -21.45 -3.53
C LYS A 69 -4.24 -20.60 -2.41
N ILE A 70 -3.39 -19.87 -1.68
CA ILE A 70 -3.83 -18.96 -0.62
C ILE A 70 -4.74 -17.87 -1.18
N VAL A 71 -4.36 -17.23 -2.29
CA VAL A 71 -5.17 -16.18 -2.95
C VAL A 71 -6.54 -16.73 -3.38
N SER A 72 -6.58 -17.95 -3.95
CA SER A 72 -7.82 -18.60 -4.35
C SER A 72 -8.74 -18.87 -3.14
N GLU A 73 -8.18 -19.37 -2.03
CA GLU A 73 -8.92 -19.60 -0.78
C GLU A 73 -9.43 -18.29 -0.17
N VAL A 74 -8.60 -17.23 -0.17
CA VAL A 74 -9.00 -15.89 0.28
C VAL A 74 -10.16 -15.33 -0.55
N GLY A 75 -10.08 -15.51 -1.87
CA GLY A 75 -11.17 -15.11 -2.78
C GLY A 75 -12.46 -15.86 -2.52
N LYS A 76 -12.38 -17.17 -2.35
CA LYS A 76 -13.53 -18.06 -2.15
C LYS A 76 -14.20 -17.84 -0.79
N ASP A 77 -13.41 -17.76 0.28
CA ASP A 77 -13.93 -17.78 1.65
C ASP A 77 -14.28 -16.38 2.15
N PHE A 78 -13.56 -15.34 1.69
CA PHE A 78 -13.70 -13.96 2.16
C PHE A 78 -14.08 -12.95 1.08
N GLY A 79 -14.18 -13.38 -0.20
CA GLY A 79 -14.51 -12.48 -1.31
C GLY A 79 -13.45 -11.41 -1.61
N VAL A 80 -12.23 -11.59 -1.14
CA VAL A 80 -11.12 -10.67 -1.39
C VAL A 80 -10.40 -11.11 -2.66
N SER A 81 -10.58 -10.36 -3.74
CA SER A 81 -9.97 -10.64 -5.04
C SER A 81 -8.47 -10.28 -5.07
N GLU A 82 -7.76 -10.80 -6.05
CA GLU A 82 -6.36 -10.42 -6.28
C GLU A 82 -6.20 -8.92 -6.57
N GLU A 83 -7.18 -8.32 -7.26
CA GLU A 83 -7.22 -6.88 -7.48
C GLU A 83 -7.33 -6.10 -6.16
N MET A 84 -8.13 -6.58 -5.20
CA MET A 84 -8.26 -5.99 -3.87
C MET A 84 -6.96 -6.13 -3.07
N LEU A 85 -6.29 -7.28 -3.15
CA LEU A 85 -4.98 -7.48 -2.52
C LEU A 85 -3.95 -6.49 -3.07
N SER A 86 -3.89 -6.34 -4.39
CA SER A 86 -2.99 -5.39 -5.06
C SER A 86 -3.32 -3.94 -4.67
N HIS A 87 -4.61 -3.57 -4.71
CA HIS A 87 -5.05 -2.20 -4.41
C HIS A 87 -4.81 -1.80 -2.95
N SER A 88 -4.86 -2.77 -2.04
CA SER A 88 -4.58 -2.60 -0.61
C SER A 88 -3.11 -2.80 -0.23
N ASN A 89 -2.21 -2.96 -1.19
CA ASN A 89 -0.81 -3.30 -0.97
C ASN A 89 -0.63 -4.49 -0.01
N THR A 90 -1.55 -5.47 -0.09
CA THR A 90 -1.51 -6.63 0.80
C THR A 90 -0.71 -7.75 0.17
N ARG A 91 0.45 -8.03 0.74
CA ARG A 91 1.31 -9.14 0.32
C ARG A 91 0.83 -10.45 0.91
N VAL A 92 1.01 -11.52 0.15
CA VAL A 92 0.77 -12.90 0.60
C VAL A 92 2.11 -13.59 0.69
N THR A 93 2.51 -13.97 1.89
CA THR A 93 3.83 -14.53 2.21
C THR A 93 3.71 -15.95 2.74
N PHE A 94 4.82 -16.69 2.72
CA PHE A 94 4.89 -18.00 3.34
C PHE A 94 4.56 -17.90 4.85
N GLY A 95 3.68 -18.80 5.31
CA GLY A 95 3.18 -18.77 6.69
C GLY A 95 1.88 -18.01 6.88
N ASP A 96 1.42 -17.26 5.86
CA ASP A 96 0.09 -16.67 5.88
C ASP A 96 -1.01 -17.73 5.81
N THR A 97 -2.09 -17.46 6.53
CA THR A 97 -3.35 -18.16 6.39
C THR A 97 -4.34 -17.32 5.59
N PRO A 98 -5.34 -17.91 4.91
CA PRO A 98 -6.38 -17.14 4.22
C PRO A 98 -7.04 -16.09 5.10
N THR A 99 -7.27 -16.44 6.37
CA THR A 99 -7.84 -15.51 7.36
C THR A 99 -6.92 -14.33 7.68
N SER A 100 -5.61 -14.56 7.82
CA SER A 100 -4.65 -13.47 8.12
C SER A 100 -4.53 -12.50 6.96
N VAL A 101 -4.48 -13.03 5.74
CA VAL A 101 -4.45 -12.22 4.50
C VAL A 101 -5.73 -11.40 4.36
N ALA A 102 -6.90 -12.02 4.52
CA ALA A 102 -8.18 -11.32 4.42
C ALA A 102 -8.30 -10.19 5.45
N LYS A 103 -7.95 -10.44 6.71
CA LYS A 103 -7.97 -9.41 7.75
C LYS A 103 -7.06 -8.23 7.42
N ARG A 104 -5.85 -8.51 6.94
CA ARG A 104 -4.88 -7.49 6.56
C ARG A 104 -5.37 -6.67 5.37
N ALA A 105 -5.88 -7.31 4.33
CA ALA A 105 -6.42 -6.65 3.15
C ALA A 105 -7.61 -5.74 3.50
N LEU A 106 -8.55 -6.24 4.30
CA LEU A 106 -9.72 -5.46 4.72
C LEU A 106 -9.33 -4.25 5.57
N LYS A 107 -8.39 -4.44 6.50
CA LYS A 107 -7.87 -3.34 7.30
C LYS A 107 -7.21 -2.28 6.41
N ASN A 108 -6.30 -2.69 5.53
CA ASN A 108 -5.59 -1.78 4.65
C ASN A 108 -6.53 -1.01 3.71
N LEU A 109 -7.60 -1.67 3.20
CA LEU A 109 -8.63 -0.99 2.42
C LEU A 109 -9.38 0.06 3.23
N GLN A 110 -9.71 -0.22 4.50
CA GLN A 110 -10.36 0.75 5.37
C GLN A 110 -9.45 1.93 5.70
N ASP A 111 -8.20 1.66 6.05
CA ASP A 111 -7.21 2.70 6.32
C ASP A 111 -7.05 3.60 5.08
N LYS A 112 -6.93 3.00 3.89
CA LYS A 112 -6.84 3.74 2.62
C LYS A 112 -8.07 4.61 2.34
N VAL A 113 -9.30 4.16 2.63
CA VAL A 113 -10.51 4.98 2.51
C VAL A 113 -10.42 6.21 3.42
N VAL A 114 -9.93 6.05 4.64
CA VAL A 114 -9.77 7.15 5.60
C VAL A 114 -8.74 8.16 5.09
N ASP A 115 -7.58 7.68 4.63
CA ASP A 115 -6.48 8.53 4.13
C ASP A 115 -6.89 9.29 2.87
N GLU A 116 -7.52 8.63 1.90
CA GLU A 116 -8.05 9.26 0.70
C GLU A 116 -9.13 10.30 1.02
N THR A 117 -10.00 10.01 2.00
CA THR A 117 -11.01 10.97 2.46
C THR A 117 -10.38 12.20 3.11
N ALA A 118 -9.37 12.01 3.95
CA ALA A 118 -8.63 13.11 4.58
C ALA A 118 -7.93 13.98 3.53
N SER A 119 -7.33 13.35 2.52
CA SER A 119 -6.71 14.05 1.38
C SER A 119 -7.73 14.91 0.61
N LEU A 120 -8.89 14.34 0.28
CA LEU A 120 -9.98 15.07 -0.41
C LEU A 120 -10.49 16.27 0.41
N LEU A 121 -10.63 16.12 1.73
CA LEU A 121 -11.01 17.22 2.61
C LEU A 121 -9.97 18.33 2.62
N SER A 122 -8.69 17.99 2.72
CA SER A 122 -7.58 18.96 2.66
C SER A 122 -7.55 19.71 1.33
N MET A 123 -7.75 19.00 0.20
CA MET A 123 -7.84 19.64 -1.11
C MET A 123 -9.04 20.58 -1.22
N LYS A 124 -10.20 20.19 -0.72
CA LYS A 124 -11.40 21.02 -0.66
C LYS A 124 -11.14 22.31 0.13
N GLU A 125 -10.49 22.20 1.30
CA GLU A 125 -10.13 23.36 2.11
C GLU A 125 -9.15 24.29 1.38
N ALA A 126 -8.15 23.73 0.70
CA ALA A 126 -7.21 24.49 -0.10
C ALA A 126 -7.89 25.23 -1.27
N ILE A 127 -8.87 24.60 -1.94
CA ILE A 127 -9.64 25.24 -3.01
C ILE A 127 -10.49 26.40 -2.47
N ALA A 128 -11.06 26.26 -1.27
CA ALA A 128 -11.89 27.29 -0.65
C ALA A 128 -11.13 28.58 -0.32
N GLN A 129 -9.78 28.54 -0.31
CA GLN A 129 -8.92 29.72 -0.09
C GLN A 129 -8.52 30.42 -1.39
N LEU A 130 -8.85 29.86 -2.55
CA LEU A 130 -8.48 30.42 -3.84
C LEU A 130 -9.55 31.38 -4.35
N GLU A 131 -9.11 32.32 -5.18
CA GLU A 131 -10.01 33.24 -5.87
C GLU A 131 -10.86 32.46 -6.88
N PRO A 132 -12.21 32.54 -6.82
CA PRO A 132 -13.09 31.88 -7.76
C PRO A 132 -12.74 32.25 -9.21
N ASP A 133 -12.80 31.27 -10.12
CA ASP A 133 -12.50 31.41 -11.54
C ASP A 133 -11.04 31.71 -11.92
N SER A 134 -10.10 31.73 -10.95
CA SER A 134 -8.68 31.76 -11.25
C SER A 134 -8.24 30.45 -11.94
N ASP A 135 -7.13 30.47 -12.68
CA ASP A 135 -6.60 29.27 -13.32
C ASP A 135 -6.15 28.22 -12.30
N ASP A 136 -5.68 28.66 -11.14
CA ASP A 136 -5.32 27.78 -10.02
C ASP A 136 -6.56 27.11 -9.41
N PHE A 137 -7.66 27.86 -9.26
CA PHE A 137 -8.93 27.30 -8.80
C PHE A 137 -9.42 26.20 -9.73
N ARG A 138 -9.48 26.47 -11.05
CA ARG A 138 -9.94 25.50 -12.05
C ARG A 138 -9.09 24.22 -12.03
N ARG A 139 -7.76 24.37 -12.05
CA ARG A 139 -6.84 23.24 -12.01
C ARG A 139 -7.05 22.37 -10.75
N LYS A 140 -7.14 22.99 -9.58
CA LYS A 140 -7.36 22.24 -8.32
C LYS A 140 -8.73 21.60 -8.23
N VAL A 141 -9.76 22.17 -8.82
CA VAL A 141 -11.08 21.54 -8.93
C VAL A 141 -11.03 20.30 -9.83
N ASP A 142 -10.31 20.37 -10.94
CA ASP A 142 -10.10 19.22 -11.82
C ASP A 142 -9.32 18.11 -11.08
N ASP A 143 -8.25 18.44 -10.38
CA ASP A 143 -7.46 17.48 -9.57
C ASP A 143 -8.33 16.82 -8.49
N LEU A 144 -9.16 17.60 -7.78
CA LEU A 144 -10.10 17.07 -6.79
C LEU A 144 -11.08 16.09 -7.42
N SER A 145 -11.61 16.42 -8.61
CA SER A 145 -12.55 15.55 -9.32
C SER A 145 -11.93 14.22 -9.72
N TRP A 146 -10.68 14.23 -10.17
CA TRP A 146 -9.91 13.03 -10.50
C TRP A 146 -9.63 12.18 -9.26
N GLN A 147 -9.16 12.78 -8.17
CA GLN A 147 -8.91 12.06 -6.93
C GLN A 147 -10.21 11.49 -6.33
N PHE A 148 -11.30 12.24 -6.37
CA PHE A 148 -12.60 11.75 -5.93
C PHE A 148 -13.04 10.51 -6.73
N THR A 149 -12.89 10.55 -8.05
CA THR A 149 -13.23 9.42 -8.92
C THR A 149 -12.35 8.20 -8.62
N ALA A 150 -11.07 8.39 -8.35
CA ALA A 150 -10.16 7.32 -7.98
C ALA A 150 -10.52 6.70 -6.62
N SER A 151 -10.88 7.52 -5.62
CA SER A 151 -11.23 7.05 -4.29
C SER A 151 -12.56 6.26 -4.25
N LEU A 152 -13.49 6.50 -5.17
CA LEU A 152 -14.71 5.69 -5.29
C LEU A 152 -14.40 4.21 -5.48
N LYS A 153 -13.36 3.87 -6.22
CA LYS A 153 -12.92 2.49 -6.40
C LYS A 153 -12.52 1.83 -5.09
N THR A 154 -11.80 2.56 -4.22
CA THR A 154 -11.39 2.08 -2.89
C THR A 154 -12.62 1.83 -2.00
N VAL A 155 -13.57 2.77 -2.01
CA VAL A 155 -14.83 2.65 -1.25
C VAL A 155 -15.65 1.45 -1.72
N ASP A 156 -15.77 1.25 -3.02
CA ASP A 156 -16.52 0.12 -3.58
C ASP A 156 -15.90 -1.22 -3.20
N MET A 157 -14.58 -1.34 -3.27
CA MET A 157 -13.84 -2.53 -2.84
C MET A 157 -14.03 -2.82 -1.35
N ALA A 158 -13.93 -1.79 -0.49
CA ALA A 158 -14.12 -1.93 0.95
C ALA A 158 -15.57 -2.36 1.28
N ASN A 159 -16.57 -1.83 0.59
CA ASN A 159 -17.98 -2.18 0.78
C ASN A 159 -18.30 -3.61 0.30
N LEU A 160 -17.80 -4.03 -0.86
CA LEU A 160 -18.01 -5.38 -1.40
C LEU A 160 -17.49 -6.45 -0.44
N SER A 161 -16.31 -6.25 0.12
CA SER A 161 -15.72 -7.18 1.09
C SER A 161 -16.57 -7.33 2.34
N GLN A 162 -17.14 -6.24 2.86
CA GLN A 162 -18.03 -6.29 4.02
C GLN A 162 -19.31 -7.08 3.73
N LEU A 163 -19.85 -6.98 2.51
CA LEU A 163 -21.05 -7.72 2.11
C LEU A 163 -20.80 -9.23 2.05
N VAL A 164 -19.62 -9.65 1.58
CA VAL A 164 -19.26 -11.07 1.52
C VAL A 164 -19.09 -11.64 2.93
N VAL A 165 -18.38 -10.95 3.81
CA VAL A 165 -18.22 -11.38 5.21
C VAL A 165 -19.56 -11.50 5.94
N ARG A 166 -20.50 -10.59 5.68
CA ARG A 166 -21.86 -10.65 6.28
C ARG A 166 -22.71 -11.81 5.76
N ARG A 167 -22.46 -12.29 4.53
CA ARG A 167 -23.19 -13.44 3.97
C ARG A 167 -22.62 -14.79 4.40
N ALA A 168 -21.37 -14.82 4.82
CA ALA A 168 -20.68 -16.02 5.28
C ALA A 168 -20.95 -16.36 6.77
N ASN A 169 -21.55 -15.43 7.52
CA ASN A 169 -22.03 -15.60 8.90
C ASN A 169 -23.55 -15.71 8.93
#